data_0a60022fbcb901a2ce1f77692702b96e
#
_entry.id   0a60022fbcb901a2ce1f77692702b96e
#
_cell.length_a   1.000
_cell.length_b   1.000
_cell.length_c   1.000
_cell.angle_alpha   90.00
_cell.angle_beta   90.00
_cell.angle_gamma   90.00
#
_symmetry.space_group_name_H-M   'P 1'
#
loop_
_entity.id
_entity.type
_entity.pdbx_description
1 polymer ?
#
loop_
_entity_poly.entity_id
_entity_poly.type
_entity_poly.pdbx_seq_one_letter_code
_entity_poly.pdbx_strand_id
1 'polypeptide(L)'
;MLVGGIIIVLVLGKLFVFSKPGKDKPSEVKGSGSKGGSAGSAAVPVNVYIVKRESIENQIFASGTVIPNEEVNVMAEASGRLIKLNIKEGASIEKGQLIGKINDRELQAQLQKVTYNQELNKKIEARQKKLLNVEAINLEEYDVTSNNIRILEAEKEVLQAQLEKTEIRAPFSGRIGLKYISEGAYLAPGTPIVTIVQSNPVKVDFTVPEKYAPNIRVGNVVKFNLDGDPSTYNAKILAIDPKVEESLRTLKVRAIAPNPSGRFVPGMFVKILADLDANKSAMMIPTEAIVPVLKGKKVFVVKNGKAQEAMVVTGLRTDKKIQVIEGLQPGDSLITSGIIAIKPNTPVRVN
;
A
#
# COMPACT_ATOMS: atom_id res chain seq x y z
N MET A 1 43.64 -36.60 17.00
CA MET A 1 45.04 -36.21 16.85
C MET A 1 45.28 -35.35 15.63
N LEU A 2 44.75 -34.13 15.58
CA LEU A 2 44.95 -33.21 14.42
C LEU A 2 44.67 -31.73 14.77
N VAL A 3 44.79 -31.32 16.02
CA VAL A 3 44.57 -29.93 16.48
C VAL A 3 45.84 -29.34 17.16
N GLY A 4 46.94 -30.12 17.25
CA GLY A 4 48.19 -29.67 17.92
C GLY A 4 49.24 -29.00 17.00
N GLY A 5 49.03 -28.94 15.68
CA GLY A 5 50.06 -28.51 14.71
C GLY A 5 50.05 -27.03 14.31
N ILE A 6 49.01 -26.26 14.62
CA ILE A 6 48.84 -24.88 14.08
C ILE A 6 49.31 -23.81 15.09
N ILE A 7 49.54 -24.12 16.35
CA ILE A 7 49.92 -23.14 17.39
C ILE A 7 51.44 -22.91 17.43
N ILE A 8 52.27 -23.81 16.89
CA ILE A 8 53.74 -23.71 16.93
C ILE A 8 54.31 -22.78 15.83
N VAL A 9 53.59 -22.54 14.74
CA VAL A 9 54.09 -21.67 13.65
C VAL A 9 53.88 -20.16 13.93
N LEU A 10 53.03 -19.78 14.85
CA LEU A 10 52.73 -18.35 15.17
C LEU A 10 53.64 -17.76 16.27
N VAL A 11 54.43 -18.56 16.98
CA VAL A 11 55.32 -18.07 18.06
C VAL A 11 56.75 -17.81 17.56
N LEU A 12 57.15 -18.39 16.44
CA LEU A 12 58.52 -18.22 15.89
C LEU A 12 58.66 -17.03 14.93
N GLY A 13 57.59 -16.35 14.54
CA GLY A 13 57.63 -15.16 13.67
C GLY A 13 57.89 -13.82 14.35
N LYS A 14 57.99 -13.76 15.69
CA LYS A 14 58.07 -12.52 16.47
C LYS A 14 59.45 -12.13 17.00
N LEU A 15 60.49 -12.83 16.59
CA LEU A 15 61.84 -12.67 17.17
C LEU A 15 62.92 -12.13 16.20
N PHE A 16 62.55 -11.70 15.02
CA PHE A 16 63.56 -11.12 14.09
C PHE A 16 62.98 -9.83 13.48
N VAL A 17 63.19 -8.69 14.06
CA VAL A 17 63.49 -7.37 13.51
C VAL A 17 63.44 -6.34 14.65
N PHE A 18 64.51 -6.19 15.38
CA PHE A 18 64.85 -4.96 16.07
C PHE A 18 66.41 -4.81 15.98
N SER A 19 66.81 -4.04 15.02
CA SER A 19 68.22 -3.57 14.97
C SER A 19 68.17 -2.05 14.90
N LYS A 20 68.71 -1.41 15.95
CA LYS A 20 69.09 0.02 15.98
C LYS A 20 70.40 0.24 15.28
N PRO A 21 70.58 1.41 14.64
CA PRO A 21 71.73 2.23 14.97
C PRO A 21 71.35 3.73 15.00
N GLY A 22 71.88 4.53 15.79
CA GLY A 22 73.17 5.14 15.75
C GLY A 22 73.04 6.64 15.95
N LYS A 23 73.49 7.18 17.06
CA LYS A 23 73.57 8.61 17.40
C LYS A 23 74.53 9.30 16.50
N ASP A 24 74.19 10.47 15.91
CA ASP A 24 75.19 11.51 15.60
C ASP A 24 74.63 12.90 16.00
N LYS A 25 75.56 13.68 16.54
CA LYS A 25 75.34 14.97 17.19
C LYS A 25 75.30 16.13 16.19
N PRO A 26 74.77 17.30 16.59
CA PRO A 26 74.46 18.40 15.68
C PRO A 26 75.69 19.31 15.46
N SER A 27 75.77 19.82 14.24
CA SER A 27 76.66 20.95 13.89
C SER A 27 75.82 22.24 13.90
N GLU A 28 76.23 23.16 14.75
CA GLU A 28 75.78 24.57 14.74
C GLU A 28 76.22 25.26 13.44
N VAL A 29 75.31 25.92 12.77
CA VAL A 29 75.63 26.99 11.81
C VAL A 29 74.79 28.22 12.24
N LYS A 30 75.58 29.23 12.62
CA LYS A 30 75.16 30.57 12.95
C LYS A 30 74.56 31.28 11.73
N GLY A 31 73.42 31.84 11.91
CA GLY A 31 73.05 33.17 11.73
C GLY A 31 72.85 33.77 10.35
N SER A 32 71.68 34.25 10.09
CA SER A 32 71.53 35.64 9.63
C SER A 32 70.04 36.01 9.79
N GLY A 33 69.77 37.02 10.57
CA GLY A 33 68.41 37.56 10.78
C GLY A 33 67.89 38.16 9.50
N SER A 34 66.74 37.76 9.12
CA SER A 34 65.91 38.51 8.15
C SER A 34 64.60 38.91 8.87
N LYS A 35 64.36 40.19 8.89
CA LYS A 35 63.22 40.90 9.44
C LYS A 35 61.93 40.29 8.90
N GLY A 36 60.99 40.00 9.83
CA GLY A 36 59.63 39.58 9.52
C GLY A 36 58.88 40.58 8.65
N GLY A 37 58.66 40.19 7.42
CA GLY A 37 57.56 40.73 6.64
C GLY A 37 56.27 40.01 7.05
N SER A 38 55.28 40.77 7.48
CA SER A 38 53.91 40.28 7.67
C SER A 38 53.45 39.70 6.35
N ALA A 39 53.53 38.35 6.23
CA ALA A 39 52.94 37.65 5.11
C ALA A 39 51.42 37.78 5.24
N GLY A 40 50.84 38.70 4.48
CA GLY A 40 49.41 38.73 4.28
C GLY A 40 48.96 37.35 3.85
N SER A 41 48.10 36.71 4.66
CA SER A 41 47.54 35.38 4.41
C SER A 41 46.95 35.37 3.02
N ALA A 42 47.60 34.67 2.09
CA ALA A 42 47.11 34.55 0.72
C ALA A 42 45.69 33.95 0.78
N ALA A 43 44.71 34.65 0.18
CA ALA A 43 43.35 34.18 0.16
C ALA A 43 43.26 32.84 -0.57
N VAL A 44 42.69 31.85 0.07
CA VAL A 44 42.51 30.49 -0.48
C VAL A 44 41.45 30.55 -1.61
N PRO A 45 41.75 30.09 -2.83
CA PRO A 45 40.73 30.03 -3.88
C PRO A 45 39.72 28.95 -3.57
N VAL A 46 38.44 29.31 -3.64
CA VAL A 46 37.30 28.42 -3.31
C VAL A 46 36.20 28.55 -4.34
N ASN A 47 35.54 27.42 -4.59
CA ASN A 47 34.27 27.44 -5.31
C ASN A 47 33.12 27.57 -4.31
N VAL A 48 32.11 28.35 -4.69
CA VAL A 48 30.95 28.56 -3.83
C VAL A 48 29.67 28.10 -4.53
N TYR A 49 28.76 27.59 -3.72
CA TYR A 49 27.38 27.27 -4.09
C TYR A 49 26.43 28.21 -3.35
N ILE A 50 25.60 28.94 -4.10
CA ILE A 50 24.58 29.81 -3.48
C ILE A 50 23.42 28.94 -3.03
N VAL A 51 23.12 28.96 -1.74
CA VAL A 51 22.01 28.21 -1.14
C VAL A 51 20.69 28.76 -1.67
N LYS A 52 19.92 27.90 -2.35
CA LYS A 52 18.59 28.20 -2.88
C LYS A 52 17.57 27.25 -2.30
N ARG A 53 16.33 27.69 -2.25
CA ARG A 53 15.21 26.80 -1.98
C ARG A 53 14.86 26.04 -3.25
N GLU A 54 14.85 24.72 -3.16
CA GLU A 54 14.49 23.81 -4.25
C GLU A 54 13.29 22.97 -3.81
N SER A 55 12.45 22.57 -4.76
CA SER A 55 11.41 21.59 -4.51
C SER A 55 12.05 20.20 -4.51
N ILE A 56 11.89 19.48 -3.42
CA ILE A 56 12.29 18.07 -3.38
C ILE A 56 11.03 17.22 -3.55
N GLU A 57 11.02 16.43 -4.58
CA GLU A 57 10.08 15.32 -4.70
C GLU A 57 10.59 14.19 -3.78
N ASN A 58 9.97 14.06 -2.63
CA ASN A 58 10.23 12.92 -1.75
C ASN A 58 9.34 11.77 -2.20
N GLN A 59 9.88 10.90 -3.05
CA GLN A 59 9.16 9.74 -3.59
C GLN A 59 9.49 8.49 -2.78
N ILE A 60 8.47 7.75 -2.43
CA ILE A 60 8.62 6.41 -1.88
C ILE A 60 8.35 5.40 -2.98
N PHE A 61 9.25 4.45 -3.11
CA PHE A 61 9.05 3.26 -3.92
C PHE A 61 8.49 2.15 -3.01
N ALA A 62 7.38 1.59 -3.41
CA ALA A 62 6.76 0.47 -2.73
C ALA A 62 6.38 -0.62 -3.73
N SER A 63 6.33 -1.85 -3.26
CA SER A 63 5.82 -2.98 -4.02
C SER A 63 4.37 -3.22 -3.69
N GLY A 64 3.56 -3.55 -4.68
CA GLY A 64 2.16 -3.82 -4.51
C GLY A 64 1.65 -4.93 -5.41
N THR A 65 0.40 -5.31 -5.18
CA THR A 65 -0.31 -6.33 -5.95
C THR A 65 -1.67 -5.79 -6.38
N VAL A 66 -2.03 -6.03 -7.61
CA VAL A 66 -3.38 -5.77 -8.12
C VAL A 66 -4.32 -6.82 -7.54
N ILE A 67 -5.41 -6.37 -6.96
CA ILE A 67 -6.49 -7.24 -6.48
C ILE A 67 -7.81 -6.84 -7.15
N PRO A 68 -8.78 -7.74 -7.28
CA PRO A 68 -10.07 -7.39 -7.83
C PRO A 68 -10.81 -6.39 -6.93
N ASN A 69 -11.76 -5.65 -7.49
CA ASN A 69 -12.65 -4.83 -6.68
C ASN A 69 -13.50 -5.73 -5.79
N GLU A 70 -14.11 -6.76 -6.40
CA GLU A 70 -14.84 -7.81 -5.70
C GLU A 70 -14.58 -9.16 -6.35
N GLU A 71 -14.53 -10.20 -5.53
CA GLU A 71 -14.38 -11.59 -5.96
C GLU A 71 -15.22 -12.46 -5.06
N VAL A 72 -15.94 -13.40 -5.68
CA VAL A 72 -16.75 -14.38 -4.95
C VAL A 72 -16.73 -15.73 -5.64
N ASN A 73 -16.60 -16.78 -4.86
CA ASN A 73 -16.90 -18.14 -5.29
C ASN A 73 -18.40 -18.36 -5.07
N VAL A 74 -19.16 -18.34 -6.15
CA VAL A 74 -20.60 -18.63 -6.12
C VAL A 74 -20.78 -20.11 -5.80
N MET A 75 -21.53 -20.40 -4.73
CA MET A 75 -21.79 -21.76 -4.24
C MET A 75 -23.28 -22.06 -4.27
N ALA A 76 -23.63 -23.35 -4.32
CA ALA A 76 -25.01 -23.79 -4.17
C ALA A 76 -25.49 -23.56 -2.73
N GLU A 77 -26.71 -23.04 -2.56
CA GLU A 77 -27.36 -22.87 -1.26
C GLU A 77 -28.39 -23.99 -0.97
N ALA A 78 -28.84 -24.65 -2.03
CA ALA A 78 -29.80 -25.78 -1.91
C ALA A 78 -29.21 -27.05 -2.49
N SER A 79 -29.71 -28.20 -2.01
CA SER A 79 -29.39 -29.50 -2.59
C SER A 79 -30.32 -29.84 -3.75
N GLY A 80 -29.77 -30.53 -4.76
CA GLY A 80 -30.53 -31.03 -5.89
C GLY A 80 -29.74 -31.13 -7.17
N ARG A 81 -30.38 -31.62 -8.25
CA ARG A 81 -29.76 -31.69 -9.56
C ARG A 81 -29.78 -30.33 -10.25
N LEU A 82 -28.64 -29.90 -10.77
CA LEU A 82 -28.53 -28.74 -11.62
C LEU A 82 -29.19 -29.02 -12.97
N ILE A 83 -30.32 -28.37 -13.25
CA ILE A 83 -31.10 -28.61 -14.48
C ILE A 83 -30.74 -27.62 -15.61
N LYS A 84 -30.10 -26.50 -15.26
CA LYS A 84 -29.71 -25.48 -16.22
C LYS A 84 -28.46 -24.75 -15.73
N LEU A 85 -27.50 -24.51 -16.64
CA LEU A 85 -26.29 -23.73 -16.40
C LEU A 85 -26.10 -22.71 -17.52
N ASN A 86 -26.41 -21.42 -17.25
CA ASN A 86 -26.46 -20.35 -18.24
C ASN A 86 -25.19 -19.49 -18.23
N ILE A 87 -24.02 -20.11 -18.11
CA ILE A 87 -22.74 -19.38 -18.07
C ILE A 87 -21.77 -19.89 -19.13
N LYS A 88 -20.95 -18.95 -19.63
CA LYS A 88 -19.76 -19.26 -20.44
C LYS A 88 -18.54 -18.70 -19.71
N GLU A 89 -17.51 -19.52 -19.59
CA GLU A 89 -16.24 -19.13 -18.98
C GLU A 89 -15.63 -17.92 -19.71
N GLY A 90 -15.13 -16.95 -18.95
CA GLY A 90 -14.58 -15.71 -19.48
C GLY A 90 -15.61 -14.67 -19.93
N ALA A 91 -16.90 -14.98 -19.98
CA ALA A 91 -17.95 -14.03 -20.37
C ALA A 91 -18.23 -13.00 -19.27
N SER A 92 -18.80 -11.86 -19.64
CA SER A 92 -19.35 -10.89 -18.71
C SER A 92 -20.69 -11.35 -18.19
N ILE A 93 -20.99 -11.02 -16.94
CA ILE A 93 -22.26 -11.27 -16.28
C ILE A 93 -22.74 -10.01 -15.54
N GLU A 94 -24.03 -9.77 -15.51
CA GLU A 94 -24.64 -8.66 -14.80
C GLU A 94 -25.18 -9.10 -13.44
N LYS A 95 -25.25 -8.16 -12.49
CA LYS A 95 -25.84 -8.40 -11.17
C LYS A 95 -27.27 -8.92 -11.31
N GLY A 96 -27.62 -9.98 -10.58
CA GLY A 96 -28.94 -10.64 -10.60
C GLY A 96 -29.16 -11.61 -11.77
N GLN A 97 -28.26 -11.65 -12.76
CA GLN A 97 -28.36 -12.58 -13.88
C GLN A 97 -28.30 -14.04 -13.39
N LEU A 98 -29.15 -14.89 -13.96
CA LEU A 98 -29.26 -16.31 -13.61
C LEU A 98 -28.02 -17.08 -14.10
N ILE A 99 -27.27 -17.65 -13.17
CA ILE A 99 -26.11 -18.51 -13.41
C ILE A 99 -26.55 -19.95 -13.67
N GLY A 100 -27.41 -20.45 -12.79
CA GLY A 100 -27.90 -21.83 -12.88
C GLY A 100 -29.17 -22.02 -12.10
N LYS A 101 -29.85 -23.13 -12.39
CA LYS A 101 -31.09 -23.50 -11.70
C LYS A 101 -31.05 -24.95 -11.24
N ILE A 102 -31.31 -25.15 -9.97
CA ILE A 102 -31.50 -26.46 -9.33
C ILE A 102 -32.95 -26.90 -9.57
N ASN A 103 -33.21 -28.20 -9.62
CA ASN A 103 -34.54 -28.76 -9.76
C ASN A 103 -35.42 -28.36 -8.58
N ASP A 104 -36.44 -27.58 -8.83
CA ASP A 104 -37.35 -26.97 -7.86
C ASP A 104 -38.80 -27.45 -7.99
N ARG A 105 -39.06 -28.46 -8.83
CA ARG A 105 -40.42 -28.95 -9.14
C ARG A 105 -41.22 -29.33 -7.90
N GLU A 106 -40.56 -29.96 -6.92
CA GLU A 106 -41.21 -30.37 -5.67
C GLU A 106 -41.62 -29.14 -4.86
N LEU A 107 -40.72 -28.16 -4.69
CA LEU A 107 -41.01 -26.91 -3.97
C LEU A 107 -42.12 -26.09 -4.67
N GLN A 108 -42.15 -26.05 -6.00
CA GLN A 108 -43.21 -25.41 -6.75
C GLN A 108 -44.57 -26.08 -6.50
N ALA A 109 -44.62 -27.42 -6.49
CA ALA A 109 -45.86 -28.16 -6.18
C ALA A 109 -46.33 -27.92 -4.73
N GLN A 110 -45.39 -27.86 -3.77
CA GLN A 110 -45.69 -27.53 -2.38
C GLN A 110 -46.25 -26.10 -2.25
N LEU A 111 -45.60 -25.12 -2.89
CA LEU A 111 -46.07 -23.72 -2.91
C LEU A 111 -47.48 -23.59 -3.49
N GLN A 112 -47.73 -24.31 -4.58
CA GLN A 112 -49.06 -24.32 -5.20
C GLN A 112 -50.13 -24.91 -4.27
N LYS A 113 -49.83 -26.00 -3.55
CA LYS A 113 -50.73 -26.59 -2.55
C LYS A 113 -51.07 -25.59 -1.43
N VAL A 114 -50.04 -24.93 -0.85
CA VAL A 114 -50.25 -23.93 0.21
C VAL A 114 -51.04 -22.73 -0.32
N THR A 115 -50.78 -22.28 -1.54
CA THR A 115 -51.54 -21.20 -2.18
C THR A 115 -53.02 -21.51 -2.32
N TYR A 116 -53.35 -22.72 -2.80
CA TYR A 116 -54.76 -23.13 -2.89
C TYR A 116 -55.45 -23.24 -1.54
N ASN A 117 -54.74 -23.75 -0.51
CA ASN A 117 -55.26 -23.79 0.84
C ASN A 117 -55.52 -22.38 1.40
N GLN A 118 -54.60 -21.45 1.16
CA GLN A 118 -54.75 -20.04 1.56
C GLN A 118 -55.98 -19.39 0.87
N GLU A 119 -56.14 -19.62 -0.43
CA GLU A 119 -57.31 -19.11 -1.17
C GLU A 119 -58.62 -19.65 -0.65
N LEU A 120 -58.68 -20.94 -0.30
CA LEU A 120 -59.88 -21.55 0.31
C LEU A 120 -60.17 -20.88 1.65
N ASN A 121 -59.19 -20.77 2.54
CA ASN A 121 -59.35 -20.15 3.85
C ASN A 121 -59.75 -18.68 3.76
N LYS A 122 -59.21 -17.91 2.80
CA LYS A 122 -59.66 -16.52 2.52
C LYS A 122 -61.12 -16.43 2.11
N LYS A 123 -61.64 -17.41 1.31
CA LYS A 123 -63.05 -17.47 0.96
C LYS A 123 -63.92 -17.85 2.17
N ILE A 124 -63.44 -18.70 3.07
CA ILE A 124 -64.14 -19.04 4.32
C ILE A 124 -64.19 -17.82 5.24
N GLU A 125 -63.04 -17.18 5.46
CA GLU A 125 -62.92 -15.97 6.29
C GLU A 125 -63.86 -14.86 5.81
N ALA A 126 -63.89 -14.60 4.51
CA ALA A 126 -64.79 -13.59 3.92
C ALA A 126 -66.29 -13.90 4.15
N ARG A 127 -66.69 -15.19 4.18
CA ARG A 127 -68.03 -15.61 4.54
C ARG A 127 -68.31 -15.44 6.03
N GLN A 128 -67.37 -15.92 6.89
CA GLN A 128 -67.45 -15.79 8.33
C GLN A 128 -67.53 -14.32 8.78
N LYS A 129 -66.77 -13.44 8.15
CA LYS A 129 -66.83 -11.99 8.40
C LYS A 129 -68.22 -11.41 8.18
N LYS A 130 -68.95 -11.87 7.13
CA LYS A 130 -70.33 -11.46 6.88
C LYS A 130 -71.28 -12.02 7.94
N LEU A 131 -71.06 -13.28 8.38
CA LEU A 131 -71.90 -13.89 9.42
C LEU A 131 -71.61 -13.28 10.81
N LEU A 132 -70.39 -12.92 11.12
CA LEU A 132 -70.02 -12.23 12.34
C LEU A 132 -70.71 -10.84 12.41
N ASN A 133 -70.76 -10.10 11.31
CA ASN A 133 -71.43 -8.79 11.25
C ASN A 133 -72.93 -8.83 11.53
N VAL A 134 -73.58 -10.00 11.39
CA VAL A 134 -74.98 -10.23 11.71
C VAL A 134 -75.19 -11.10 12.96
N GLU A 135 -74.09 -11.24 13.76
CA GLU A 135 -74.03 -12.01 15.02
C GLU A 135 -74.47 -13.50 14.86
N ALA A 136 -74.27 -14.08 13.66
CA ALA A 136 -74.61 -15.48 13.36
C ALA A 136 -73.52 -16.49 13.71
N ILE A 137 -72.30 -16.02 14.00
CA ILE A 137 -71.18 -16.80 14.49
C ILE A 137 -70.50 -16.06 15.66
N ASN A 138 -69.70 -16.77 16.47
CA ASN A 138 -68.88 -16.13 17.51
C ASN A 138 -67.57 -15.60 16.94
N LEU A 139 -66.93 -14.69 17.68
CA LEU A 139 -65.66 -14.07 17.30
C LEU A 139 -64.52 -15.12 17.26
N GLU A 140 -64.54 -16.12 18.16
CA GLU A 140 -63.55 -17.17 18.24
C GLU A 140 -63.41 -17.98 16.93
N GLU A 141 -64.55 -18.31 16.29
CA GLU A 141 -64.57 -19.06 15.03
C GLU A 141 -63.94 -18.23 13.87
N TYR A 142 -64.20 -16.93 13.84
CA TYR A 142 -63.58 -16.00 12.89
C TYR A 142 -62.07 -15.86 13.14
N ASP A 143 -61.66 -15.70 14.42
CA ASP A 143 -60.25 -15.54 14.80
C ASP A 143 -59.43 -16.78 14.49
N VAL A 144 -59.94 -18.00 14.69
CA VAL A 144 -59.29 -19.24 14.28
C VAL A 144 -59.02 -19.24 12.77
N THR A 145 -59.98 -18.90 11.94
CA THR A 145 -59.81 -18.88 10.48
C THR A 145 -58.86 -17.81 10.05
N SER A 146 -58.95 -16.61 10.62
CA SER A 146 -58.04 -15.50 10.37
C SER A 146 -56.58 -15.89 10.74
N ASN A 147 -56.39 -16.56 11.86
CA ASN A 147 -55.08 -17.03 12.28
C ASN A 147 -54.51 -18.13 11.35
N ASN A 148 -55.38 -19.08 10.88
CA ASN A 148 -54.98 -20.06 9.89
C ASN A 148 -54.48 -19.44 8.58
N ILE A 149 -55.08 -18.36 8.13
CA ILE A 149 -54.58 -17.61 6.93
C ILE A 149 -53.17 -17.08 7.16
N ARG A 150 -52.89 -16.51 8.34
CA ARG A 150 -51.52 -16.01 8.69
C ARG A 150 -50.51 -17.11 8.73
N ILE A 151 -50.88 -18.29 9.27
CA ILE A 151 -50.00 -19.48 9.28
C ILE A 151 -49.66 -19.92 7.85
N LEU A 152 -50.66 -20.00 6.96
CA LEU A 152 -50.44 -20.37 5.55
C LEU A 152 -49.64 -19.32 4.79
N GLU A 153 -49.76 -18.03 5.15
CA GLU A 153 -48.95 -16.96 4.59
C GLU A 153 -47.49 -17.11 4.97
N ALA A 154 -47.20 -17.38 6.25
CA ALA A 154 -45.83 -17.67 6.71
C ALA A 154 -45.23 -18.94 6.06
N GLU A 155 -46.02 -20.02 5.91
CA GLU A 155 -45.59 -21.22 5.21
C GLU A 155 -45.25 -20.96 3.74
N LYS A 156 -46.07 -20.11 3.07
CA LYS A 156 -45.82 -19.66 1.69
C LYS A 156 -44.50 -18.91 1.59
N GLU A 157 -44.22 -17.97 2.50
CA GLU A 157 -42.96 -17.22 2.53
C GLU A 157 -41.73 -18.15 2.71
N VAL A 158 -41.85 -19.15 3.57
CA VAL A 158 -40.77 -20.16 3.75
C VAL A 158 -40.49 -20.90 2.45
N LEU A 159 -41.54 -21.34 1.74
CA LEU A 159 -41.39 -22.04 0.46
C LEU A 159 -40.82 -21.14 -0.63
N GLN A 160 -41.22 -19.85 -0.66
CA GLN A 160 -40.63 -18.87 -1.58
C GLN A 160 -39.14 -18.67 -1.32
N ALA A 161 -38.73 -18.52 -0.07
CA ALA A 161 -37.30 -18.41 0.29
C ALA A 161 -36.49 -19.67 -0.09
N GLN A 162 -37.11 -20.85 0.02
CA GLN A 162 -36.47 -22.10 -0.43
C GLN A 162 -36.35 -22.14 -1.97
N LEU A 163 -37.35 -21.68 -2.70
CA LEU A 163 -37.30 -21.55 -4.17
C LEU A 163 -36.22 -20.56 -4.62
N GLU A 164 -36.08 -19.43 -3.95
CA GLU A 164 -35.01 -18.46 -4.25
C GLU A 164 -33.64 -19.11 -4.17
N LYS A 165 -33.37 -19.97 -3.18
CA LYS A 165 -32.11 -20.71 -3.02
C LYS A 165 -31.82 -21.71 -4.16
N THR A 166 -32.85 -22.10 -4.92
CA THR A 166 -32.67 -22.96 -6.10
C THR A 166 -32.22 -22.19 -7.34
N GLU A 167 -32.37 -20.86 -7.35
CA GLU A 167 -31.93 -19.98 -8.42
C GLU A 167 -30.59 -19.34 -8.06
N ILE A 168 -29.54 -19.81 -8.69
CA ILE A 168 -28.19 -19.29 -8.47
C ILE A 168 -28.00 -18.05 -9.33
N ARG A 169 -27.86 -16.88 -8.70
CA ARG A 169 -27.73 -15.58 -9.36
C ARG A 169 -26.42 -14.88 -9.02
N ALA A 170 -25.95 -14.02 -9.95
CA ALA A 170 -24.76 -13.23 -9.75
C ALA A 170 -24.97 -12.12 -8.70
N PRO A 171 -24.15 -12.02 -7.64
CA PRO A 171 -24.31 -11.02 -6.59
C PRO A 171 -23.89 -9.62 -7.07
N PHE A 172 -22.98 -9.53 -8.01
CA PHE A 172 -22.51 -8.29 -8.64
C PHE A 172 -22.14 -8.53 -10.11
N SER A 173 -21.99 -7.44 -10.87
CA SER A 173 -21.57 -7.51 -12.28
C SER A 173 -20.06 -7.71 -12.37
N GLY A 174 -19.62 -8.66 -13.22
CA GLY A 174 -18.21 -8.98 -13.34
C GLY A 174 -17.92 -9.91 -14.53
N ARG A 175 -16.78 -10.58 -14.46
CA ARG A 175 -16.39 -11.61 -15.43
C ARG A 175 -16.43 -12.98 -14.78
N ILE A 176 -16.97 -13.95 -15.50
CA ILE A 176 -17.04 -15.34 -15.08
C ILE A 176 -15.64 -15.95 -15.21
N GLY A 177 -15.16 -16.59 -14.15
CA GLY A 177 -13.94 -17.39 -14.15
C GLY A 177 -14.17 -18.80 -14.73
N LEU A 178 -13.39 -19.76 -14.25
CA LEU A 178 -13.58 -21.16 -14.61
C LEU A 178 -14.74 -21.76 -13.82
N LYS A 179 -15.54 -22.58 -14.46
CA LYS A 179 -16.63 -23.33 -13.81
C LYS A 179 -16.09 -24.62 -13.19
N TYR A 180 -16.63 -25.00 -12.03
CA TYR A 180 -16.25 -26.20 -11.32
C TYR A 180 -17.20 -27.38 -11.57
N ILE A 181 -18.36 -27.10 -12.18
CA ILE A 181 -19.44 -28.08 -12.37
C ILE A 181 -20.01 -28.03 -13.79
N SER A 182 -20.76 -29.07 -14.13
CA SER A 182 -21.50 -29.18 -15.41
C SER A 182 -22.97 -29.37 -15.14
N GLU A 183 -23.79 -29.05 -16.16
CA GLU A 183 -25.22 -29.31 -16.14
C GLU A 183 -25.49 -30.82 -15.94
N GLY A 184 -26.51 -31.13 -15.12
CA GLY A 184 -26.82 -32.50 -14.71
C GLY A 184 -26.17 -32.96 -13.40
N ALA A 185 -25.17 -32.21 -12.88
CA ALA A 185 -24.52 -32.53 -11.61
C ALA A 185 -25.51 -32.44 -10.43
N TYR A 186 -25.31 -33.26 -9.42
CA TYR A 186 -26.02 -33.14 -8.15
C TYR A 186 -25.23 -32.23 -7.22
N LEU A 187 -25.86 -31.18 -6.69
CA LEU A 187 -25.29 -30.18 -5.83
C LEU A 187 -25.71 -30.41 -4.37
N ALA A 188 -24.80 -30.10 -3.45
CA ALA A 188 -25.08 -29.95 -2.04
C ALA A 188 -24.79 -28.49 -1.61
N PRO A 189 -25.37 -27.98 -0.52
CA PRO A 189 -25.03 -26.67 0.01
C PRO A 189 -23.54 -26.53 0.22
N GLY A 190 -22.94 -25.40 -0.23
CA GLY A 190 -21.51 -25.14 -0.19
C GLY A 190 -20.71 -25.69 -1.39
N THR A 191 -21.34 -26.39 -2.34
CA THR A 191 -20.64 -26.83 -3.57
C THR A 191 -20.29 -25.62 -4.44
N PRO A 192 -19.00 -25.38 -4.76
CA PRO A 192 -18.58 -24.28 -5.62
C PRO A 192 -19.05 -24.52 -7.07
N ILE A 193 -19.57 -23.47 -7.69
CA ILE A 193 -20.11 -23.48 -9.04
C ILE A 193 -19.19 -22.75 -9.99
N VAL A 194 -18.88 -21.49 -9.69
CA VAL A 194 -18.07 -20.61 -10.52
C VAL A 194 -17.53 -19.45 -9.68
N THR A 195 -16.36 -18.95 -10.04
CA THR A 195 -15.83 -17.69 -9.48
C THR A 195 -16.29 -16.52 -10.36
N ILE A 196 -16.73 -15.44 -9.74
CA ILE A 196 -17.03 -14.17 -10.40
C ILE A 196 -16.05 -13.13 -9.89
N VAL A 197 -15.43 -12.39 -10.82
CA VAL A 197 -14.40 -11.38 -10.52
C VAL A 197 -14.81 -10.06 -11.14
N GLN A 198 -14.87 -9.00 -10.33
CA GLN A 198 -15.01 -7.63 -10.80
C GLN A 198 -13.64 -6.99 -10.87
N SER A 199 -13.12 -6.80 -12.09
CA SER A 199 -11.79 -6.22 -12.36
C SER A 199 -11.82 -4.79 -12.90
N ASN A 200 -12.96 -4.13 -12.85
CA ASN A 200 -13.08 -2.70 -13.16
C ASN A 200 -14.09 -2.05 -12.20
N PRO A 201 -13.61 -1.13 -11.34
CA PRO A 201 -12.20 -0.78 -11.10
C PRO A 201 -11.42 -1.94 -10.51
N VAL A 202 -10.08 -1.82 -10.43
CA VAL A 202 -9.22 -2.71 -9.63
C VAL A 202 -8.77 -2.00 -8.37
N LYS A 203 -8.42 -2.79 -7.36
CA LYS A 203 -7.72 -2.31 -6.18
C LYS A 203 -6.25 -2.66 -6.27
N VAL A 204 -5.41 -1.85 -5.64
CA VAL A 204 -3.96 -2.06 -5.55
C VAL A 204 -3.59 -2.02 -4.07
N ASP A 205 -3.17 -3.16 -3.55
CA ASP A 205 -2.67 -3.27 -2.19
C ASP A 205 -1.15 -3.13 -2.19
N PHE A 206 -0.62 -2.27 -1.33
CA PHE A 206 0.82 -2.07 -1.16
C PHE A 206 1.15 -1.72 0.28
N THR A 207 2.43 -1.84 0.63
CA THR A 207 2.91 -1.56 1.98
C THR A 207 3.87 -0.39 2.01
N VAL A 208 3.74 0.45 3.02
CA VAL A 208 4.57 1.64 3.22
C VAL A 208 5.24 1.55 4.59
N PRO A 209 6.55 1.82 4.72
CA PRO A 209 7.22 1.87 6.03
C PRO A 209 6.54 2.86 6.99
N GLU A 210 6.41 2.47 8.28
CA GLU A 210 5.73 3.23 9.34
C GLU A 210 6.17 4.69 9.41
N LYS A 211 7.45 4.98 9.22
CA LYS A 211 8.01 6.34 9.24
C LYS A 211 7.36 7.32 8.25
N TYR A 212 6.69 6.80 7.22
CA TYR A 212 6.02 7.60 6.20
C TYR A 212 4.49 7.66 6.40
N ALA A 213 3.96 6.96 7.39
CA ALA A 213 2.53 6.93 7.70
C ALA A 213 1.89 8.33 7.83
N PRO A 214 2.53 9.34 8.47
CA PRO A 214 1.95 10.68 8.59
C PRO A 214 1.72 11.40 7.25
N ASN A 215 2.44 11.01 6.21
CA ASN A 215 2.38 11.62 4.87
C ASN A 215 1.37 10.95 3.94
N ILE A 216 0.90 9.75 4.28
CA ILE A 216 -0.07 8.99 3.49
C ILE A 216 -1.47 9.26 4.00
N ARG A 217 -2.36 9.75 3.13
CA ARG A 217 -3.75 10.06 3.49
C ARG A 217 -4.72 9.46 2.50
N VAL A 218 -5.90 9.08 2.98
CA VAL A 218 -7.00 8.68 2.11
C VAL A 218 -7.32 9.82 1.14
N GLY A 219 -7.52 9.47 -0.12
CA GLY A 219 -7.77 10.43 -1.20
C GLY A 219 -6.53 10.89 -1.96
N ASN A 220 -5.31 10.69 -1.44
CA ASN A 220 -4.08 10.96 -2.18
C ASN A 220 -3.99 10.10 -3.44
N VAL A 221 -3.37 10.64 -4.48
CA VAL A 221 -3.10 9.90 -5.72
C VAL A 221 -1.68 9.37 -5.66
N VAL A 222 -1.53 8.10 -5.92
CA VAL A 222 -0.25 7.42 -6.11
C VAL A 222 -0.11 6.98 -7.55
N LYS A 223 1.11 6.97 -8.04
CA LYS A 223 1.44 6.46 -9.37
C LYS A 223 1.88 5.01 -9.26
N PHE A 224 1.56 4.20 -10.25
CA PHE A 224 2.07 2.83 -10.31
C PHE A 224 2.40 2.41 -11.74
N ASN A 225 3.33 1.47 -11.84
CA ASN A 225 3.76 0.88 -13.11
C ASN A 225 3.66 -0.64 -13.01
N LEU A 226 3.25 -1.28 -14.10
CA LEU A 226 3.38 -2.72 -14.26
C LEU A 226 4.84 -3.08 -14.54
N ASP A 227 5.27 -4.26 -14.11
CA ASP A 227 6.59 -4.74 -14.48
C ASP A 227 6.64 -5.02 -16.00
N GLY A 228 7.64 -4.41 -16.68
CA GLY A 228 7.76 -4.50 -18.14
C GLY A 228 6.94 -3.48 -18.93
N ASP A 229 6.09 -2.63 -18.31
CA ASP A 229 5.39 -1.53 -18.97
C ASP A 229 5.96 -0.18 -18.51
N PRO A 230 6.51 0.65 -19.41
CA PRO A 230 7.02 1.97 -19.04
C PRO A 230 5.93 2.97 -18.70
N SER A 231 4.68 2.64 -18.97
CA SER A 231 3.53 3.53 -18.72
C SER A 231 3.28 3.70 -17.22
N THR A 232 2.94 4.92 -16.82
CA THR A 232 2.57 5.23 -15.45
C THR A 232 1.06 5.43 -15.33
N TYR A 233 0.48 4.80 -14.35
CA TYR A 233 -0.96 4.83 -14.07
C TYR A 233 -1.22 5.46 -12.70
N ASN A 234 -2.39 6.04 -12.54
CA ASN A 234 -2.78 6.68 -11.29
C ASN A 234 -3.77 5.79 -10.53
N ALA A 235 -3.54 5.69 -9.22
CA ALA A 235 -4.47 5.08 -8.30
C ALA A 235 -4.76 6.05 -7.15
N LYS A 236 -6.00 6.08 -6.67
CA LYS A 236 -6.40 6.92 -5.53
C LYS A 236 -6.44 6.08 -4.27
N ILE A 237 -5.80 6.53 -3.20
CA ILE A 237 -5.82 5.83 -1.91
C ILE A 237 -7.26 5.79 -1.40
N LEU A 238 -7.77 4.58 -1.23
CA LEU A 238 -9.12 4.28 -0.77
C LEU A 238 -9.17 4.11 0.74
N ALA A 239 -8.22 3.37 1.29
CA ALA A 239 -8.16 3.05 2.71
C ALA A 239 -6.71 2.78 3.15
N ILE A 240 -6.48 2.96 4.43
CA ILE A 240 -5.22 2.68 5.11
C ILE A 240 -5.58 1.78 6.28
N ASP A 241 -4.85 0.68 6.45
CA ASP A 241 -5.06 -0.22 7.59
C ASP A 241 -4.73 0.54 8.89
N PRO A 242 -5.60 0.54 9.89
CA PRO A 242 -5.34 1.21 11.16
C PRO A 242 -4.24 0.53 12.00
N LYS A 243 -3.82 -0.68 11.61
CA LYS A 243 -2.80 -1.47 12.28
C LYS A 243 -1.52 -1.53 11.46
N VAL A 244 -0.37 -1.28 12.11
CA VAL A 244 0.96 -1.50 11.54
C VAL A 244 1.30 -3.00 11.69
N GLU A 245 1.83 -3.60 10.65
CA GLU A 245 2.41 -4.95 10.70
C GLU A 245 3.71 -4.91 11.49
N GLU A 246 3.69 -5.50 12.68
CA GLU A 246 4.79 -5.40 13.65
C GLU A 246 6.09 -6.06 13.18
N SER A 247 5.98 -7.15 12.42
CA SER A 247 7.14 -7.91 11.92
C SER A 247 7.94 -7.13 10.89
N LEU A 248 7.28 -6.38 10.02
CA LEU A 248 7.88 -5.64 8.92
C LEU A 248 7.94 -4.12 9.16
N ARG A 249 7.32 -3.62 10.21
CA ARG A 249 7.16 -2.20 10.48
C ARG A 249 6.58 -1.44 9.29
N THR A 250 5.53 -2.02 8.68
CA THR A 250 4.87 -1.47 7.51
C THR A 250 3.38 -1.25 7.73
N LEU A 251 2.85 -0.25 7.04
CA LEU A 251 1.44 0.09 6.99
C LEU A 251 0.86 -0.39 5.66
N LYS A 252 -0.23 -1.17 5.70
CA LYS A 252 -0.91 -1.62 4.50
C LYS A 252 -1.84 -0.54 3.98
N VAL A 253 -1.71 -0.24 2.69
CA VAL A 253 -2.49 0.80 2.00
C VAL A 253 -3.19 0.17 0.82
N ARG A 254 -4.44 0.54 0.62
CA ARG A 254 -5.27 0.13 -0.51
C ARG A 254 -5.63 1.34 -1.36
N ALA A 255 -5.29 1.29 -2.63
CA ALA A 255 -5.69 2.27 -3.62
C ALA A 255 -6.65 1.65 -4.65
N ILE A 256 -7.38 2.48 -5.37
CA ILE A 256 -8.31 2.09 -6.42
C ILE A 256 -7.90 2.76 -7.74
N ALA A 257 -7.94 1.99 -8.82
CA ALA A 257 -7.59 2.45 -10.16
C ALA A 257 -8.64 2.00 -11.18
N PRO A 258 -9.01 2.84 -12.16
CA PRO A 258 -9.89 2.44 -13.24
C PRO A 258 -9.18 1.43 -14.17
N ASN A 259 -9.92 0.44 -14.65
CA ASN A 259 -9.40 -0.62 -15.53
C ASN A 259 -10.36 -0.92 -16.70
N PRO A 260 -10.74 0.08 -17.52
CA PRO A 260 -11.74 -0.13 -18.58
C PRO A 260 -11.24 -1.08 -19.69
N SER A 261 -9.94 -1.11 -19.92
CA SER A 261 -9.32 -2.01 -20.93
C SER A 261 -9.05 -3.42 -20.43
N GLY A 262 -9.25 -3.71 -19.12
CA GLY A 262 -8.91 -5.01 -18.52
C GLY A 262 -7.41 -5.32 -18.48
N ARG A 263 -6.55 -4.30 -18.64
CA ARG A 263 -5.08 -4.46 -18.64
C ARG A 263 -4.54 -4.94 -17.30
N PHE A 264 -5.12 -4.46 -16.21
CA PHE A 264 -4.72 -4.85 -14.86
C PHE A 264 -5.44 -6.13 -14.48
N VAL A 265 -4.73 -7.25 -14.50
CA VAL A 265 -5.27 -8.54 -14.09
C VAL A 265 -4.98 -8.74 -12.60
N PRO A 266 -5.97 -9.12 -11.79
CA PRO A 266 -5.74 -9.48 -10.40
C PRO A 266 -4.61 -10.51 -10.24
N GLY A 267 -3.75 -10.30 -9.24
CA GLY A 267 -2.53 -11.06 -9.03
C GLY A 267 -1.27 -10.45 -9.63
N MET A 268 -1.37 -9.46 -10.52
CA MET A 268 -0.20 -8.79 -11.08
C MET A 268 0.54 -8.00 -10.02
N PHE A 269 1.88 -8.03 -10.10
CA PHE A 269 2.78 -7.22 -9.34
C PHE A 269 2.89 -5.81 -9.93
N VAL A 270 2.94 -4.79 -9.06
CA VAL A 270 3.09 -3.39 -9.45
C VAL A 270 4.14 -2.68 -8.59
N LYS A 271 4.83 -1.74 -9.19
CA LYS A 271 5.74 -0.80 -8.52
C LYS A 271 4.98 0.49 -8.27
N ILE A 272 4.89 0.90 -7.01
CA ILE A 272 4.18 2.11 -6.59
C ILE A 272 5.19 3.23 -6.41
N LEU A 273 4.87 4.40 -6.94
CA LEU A 273 5.52 5.67 -6.64
C LEU A 273 4.52 6.54 -5.88
N ALA A 274 4.74 6.69 -4.59
CA ALA A 274 3.96 7.61 -3.78
C ALA A 274 4.76 8.90 -3.60
N ASP A 275 4.23 10.00 -4.12
CA ASP A 275 4.78 11.33 -3.86
C ASP A 275 4.40 11.70 -2.42
N LEU A 276 5.39 11.71 -1.52
CA LEU A 276 5.23 12.33 -0.21
C LEU A 276 5.31 13.84 -0.41
N ASP A 277 4.54 14.60 0.35
CA ASP A 277 4.46 16.07 0.26
C ASP A 277 5.77 16.67 -0.25
N ALA A 278 5.74 17.20 -1.45
CA ALA A 278 6.88 17.91 -2.02
C ALA A 278 7.19 19.08 -1.09
N ASN A 279 8.29 19.01 -0.35
CA ASN A 279 8.75 20.15 0.41
C ASN A 279 9.26 21.19 -0.60
N LYS A 280 8.33 22.03 -1.10
CA LYS A 280 8.57 23.06 -2.11
C LYS A 280 9.59 24.12 -1.69
N SER A 281 10.12 24.01 -0.48
CA SER A 281 10.95 25.05 0.17
C SER A 281 12.17 24.47 0.90
N ALA A 282 12.66 23.31 0.46
CA ALA A 282 13.83 22.70 1.07
C ALA A 282 15.13 23.40 0.62
N MET A 283 16.02 23.63 1.57
CA MET A 283 17.37 24.09 1.25
C MET A 283 18.25 22.87 0.96
N MET A 284 18.67 22.72 -0.30
CA MET A 284 19.51 21.62 -0.75
C MET A 284 20.92 22.11 -1.02
N ILE A 285 21.92 21.45 -0.41
CA ILE A 285 23.34 21.73 -0.62
C ILE A 285 24.07 20.52 -1.17
N PRO A 286 25.14 20.70 -1.94
CA PRO A 286 26.00 19.60 -2.37
C PRO A 286 26.57 18.83 -1.17
N THR A 287 26.58 17.49 -1.26
CA THR A 287 27.08 16.63 -0.16
C THR A 287 28.57 16.87 0.15
N GLU A 288 29.35 17.31 -0.84
CA GLU A 288 30.76 17.65 -0.72
C GLU A 288 31.05 18.86 0.20
N ALA A 289 30.07 19.73 0.40
CA ALA A 289 30.20 20.89 1.28
C ALA A 289 30.12 20.56 2.78
N ILE A 290 29.74 19.34 3.14
CA ILE A 290 29.52 18.95 4.53
C ILE A 290 30.79 18.36 5.15
N VAL A 291 31.17 18.92 6.28
CA VAL A 291 32.27 18.43 7.11
C VAL A 291 31.71 17.75 8.37
N PRO A 292 31.90 16.44 8.51
CA PRO A 292 31.50 15.74 9.73
C PRO A 292 32.43 16.14 10.90
N VAL A 293 31.84 16.38 12.07
CA VAL A 293 32.57 16.69 13.31
C VAL A 293 32.02 15.85 14.48
N LEU A 294 32.75 15.77 15.57
CA LEU A 294 32.40 14.94 16.74
C LEU A 294 30.97 15.21 17.30
N LYS A 295 30.48 16.44 17.17
CA LYS A 295 29.16 16.83 17.69
C LYS A 295 28.16 17.23 16.59
N GLY A 296 28.29 16.64 15.37
CA GLY A 296 27.32 16.94 14.32
C GLY A 296 27.96 17.15 12.95
N LYS A 297 27.42 18.09 12.20
CA LYS A 297 27.89 18.44 10.85
C LYS A 297 28.05 19.94 10.77
N LYS A 298 29.11 20.40 10.11
CA LYS A 298 29.34 21.81 9.82
C LYS A 298 29.58 22.06 8.35
N VAL A 299 29.39 23.29 7.96
CA VAL A 299 29.70 23.80 6.61
C VAL A 299 30.48 25.11 6.75
N PHE A 300 31.13 25.54 5.67
CA PHE A 300 31.77 26.83 5.62
C PHE A 300 31.01 27.76 4.68
N VAL A 301 30.66 28.95 5.17
CA VAL A 301 30.02 30.04 4.41
C VAL A 301 30.98 31.20 4.27
N VAL A 302 30.95 31.84 3.11
CA VAL A 302 31.74 33.07 2.87
C VAL A 302 30.97 34.26 3.42
N LYS A 303 31.55 34.94 4.43
CA LYS A 303 31.04 36.24 4.93
C LYS A 303 32.18 37.24 5.01
N ASN A 304 32.00 38.41 4.38
CA ASN A 304 33.01 39.48 4.33
C ASN A 304 34.38 39.00 3.83
N GLY A 305 34.42 38.12 2.81
CA GLY A 305 35.66 37.60 2.22
C GLY A 305 36.39 36.57 3.11
N LYS A 306 35.76 36.06 4.19
CA LYS A 306 36.31 35.08 5.10
C LYS A 306 35.40 33.86 5.22
N ALA A 307 36.01 32.67 5.43
CA ALA A 307 35.27 31.45 5.71
C ALA A 307 34.81 31.43 7.17
N GLN A 308 33.48 31.40 7.37
CA GLN A 308 32.88 31.18 8.69
C GLN A 308 32.24 29.80 8.75
N GLU A 309 32.43 29.10 9.87
CA GLU A 309 31.77 27.83 10.09
C GLU A 309 30.34 28.03 10.60
N ALA A 310 29.44 27.22 10.09
CA ALA A 310 28.05 27.14 10.53
C ALA A 310 27.71 25.67 10.84
N MET A 311 27.18 25.43 12.04
CA MET A 311 26.63 24.12 12.38
C MET A 311 25.31 23.93 11.67
N VAL A 312 25.09 22.74 11.09
CA VAL A 312 23.89 22.47 10.32
C VAL A 312 23.20 21.18 10.79
N VAL A 313 21.89 21.26 10.85
CA VAL A 313 21.03 20.07 11.02
C VAL A 313 20.59 19.61 9.63
N THR A 314 20.90 18.37 9.28
CA THR A 314 20.61 17.82 7.95
C THR A 314 19.40 16.90 7.99
N GLY A 315 18.60 16.91 6.91
CA GLY A 315 17.45 16.03 6.69
C GLY A 315 17.72 15.00 5.58
N LEU A 316 16.85 15.01 4.58
CA LEU A 316 16.88 14.09 3.46
C LEU A 316 18.21 14.19 2.69
N ARG A 317 18.75 13.01 2.29
CA ARG A 317 19.96 12.91 1.48
C ARG A 317 19.61 12.24 0.14
N THR A 318 20.03 12.87 -0.94
CA THR A 318 20.05 12.30 -2.29
C THR A 318 21.50 11.93 -2.68
N ASP A 319 21.68 11.37 -3.86
CA ASP A 319 23.02 10.98 -4.35
C ASP A 319 24.00 12.16 -4.43
N LYS A 320 23.52 13.35 -4.76
CA LYS A 320 24.36 14.55 -5.00
C LYS A 320 24.17 15.66 -3.98
N LYS A 321 23.00 15.73 -3.33
CA LYS A 321 22.64 16.83 -2.43
C LYS A 321 22.10 16.32 -1.10
N ILE A 322 22.16 17.16 -0.09
CA ILE A 322 21.59 16.90 1.24
C ILE A 322 20.76 18.12 1.68
N GLN A 323 19.62 17.83 2.29
CA GLN A 323 18.76 18.86 2.85
C GLN A 323 19.36 19.43 4.13
N VAL A 324 19.33 20.75 4.26
CA VAL A 324 19.61 21.45 5.52
C VAL A 324 18.29 21.96 6.08
N ILE A 325 18.01 21.54 7.32
CA ILE A 325 16.81 21.94 8.05
C ILE A 325 17.08 23.25 8.81
N GLU A 326 18.25 23.33 9.47
CA GLU A 326 18.66 24.47 10.30
C GLU A 326 20.12 24.79 10.08
N GLY A 327 20.51 26.06 10.29
CA GLY A 327 21.88 26.52 10.27
C GLY A 327 22.32 27.27 9.03
N LEU A 328 21.48 27.40 7.99
CA LEU A 328 21.73 28.19 6.78
C LEU A 328 20.54 29.07 6.42
N GLN A 329 20.81 30.12 5.65
CA GLN A 329 19.77 30.98 5.07
C GLN A 329 19.84 30.94 3.54
N PRO A 330 18.70 31.11 2.84
CA PRO A 330 18.72 31.30 1.39
C PRO A 330 19.57 32.51 1.02
N GLY A 331 20.48 32.32 0.05
CA GLY A 331 21.44 33.35 -0.37
C GLY A 331 22.84 33.18 0.24
N ASP A 332 23.02 32.34 1.24
CA ASP A 332 24.34 32.05 1.79
C ASP A 332 25.26 31.46 0.70
N SER A 333 26.52 31.95 0.66
CA SER A 333 27.57 31.46 -0.24
C SER A 333 28.33 30.32 0.45
N LEU A 334 27.98 29.09 0.14
CA LEU A 334 28.51 27.88 0.73
C LEU A 334 29.79 27.42 0.00
N ILE A 335 30.86 27.17 0.71
CA ILE A 335 32.11 26.68 0.13
C ILE A 335 31.98 25.19 -0.21
N THR A 336 32.27 24.83 -1.47
CA THR A 336 32.17 23.45 -1.97
C THR A 336 33.53 22.82 -2.28
N SER A 337 34.58 23.64 -2.45
CA SER A 337 35.95 23.14 -2.75
C SER A 337 36.97 23.75 -1.83
N GLY A 338 38.13 23.07 -1.63
CA GLY A 338 39.21 23.56 -0.79
C GLY A 338 38.97 23.45 0.72
N ILE A 339 37.92 22.78 1.16
CA ILE A 339 37.42 22.71 2.54
C ILE A 339 38.51 22.17 3.52
N ILE A 340 39.35 21.26 3.07
CA ILE A 340 40.41 20.65 3.90
C ILE A 340 41.49 21.68 4.32
N ALA A 341 41.72 22.69 3.50
CA ALA A 341 42.72 23.75 3.76
C ALA A 341 42.15 24.93 4.54
N ILE A 342 40.83 24.97 4.76
CA ILE A 342 40.15 26.12 5.37
C ILE A 342 40.01 25.92 6.88
N LYS A 343 40.41 26.97 7.61
CA LYS A 343 40.13 27.13 9.06
C LYS A 343 39.16 28.27 9.26
N PRO A 344 38.45 28.34 10.40
CA PRO A 344 37.62 29.48 10.73
C PRO A 344 38.36 30.83 10.56
N ASN A 345 37.70 31.81 9.94
CA ASN A 345 38.24 33.13 9.62
C ASN A 345 39.35 33.19 8.57
N THR A 346 39.65 32.12 7.84
CA THR A 346 40.61 32.13 6.73
C THR A 346 40.10 33.05 5.61
N PRO A 347 40.93 33.99 5.12
CA PRO A 347 40.57 34.79 3.92
C PRO A 347 40.39 33.87 2.72
N VAL A 348 39.28 34.04 1.98
CA VAL A 348 38.98 33.21 0.82
C VAL A 348 38.70 34.10 -0.39
N ARG A 349 39.09 33.61 -1.57
CA ARG A 349 38.79 34.21 -2.85
C ARG A 349 37.84 33.27 -3.60
N VAL A 350 36.68 33.81 -3.92
CA VAL A 350 35.69 33.08 -4.74
C VAL A 350 36.15 33.11 -6.20
N ASN A 351 36.19 31.95 -6.82
CA ASN A 351 36.50 31.78 -8.24
C ASN A 351 35.26 31.93 -9.09
#